data_43e37b4f22d208353000c44fc41f2157
#
_entry.id   43e37b4f22d208353000c44fc41f2157
#
_cell.length_a   1.000
_cell.length_b   1.000
_cell.length_c   1.000
_cell.angle_alpha   90.00
_cell.angle_beta   90.00
_cell.angle_gamma   90.00
#
_symmetry.space_group_name_H-M   'P 1'
#
loop_
_entity.id
_entity.type
_entity.pdbx_description
1 polymer ?
#
loop_
_entity_poly.entity_id
_entity_poly.type
_entity_poly.pdbx_seq_one_letter_code
_entity_poly.pdbx_strand_id
1 'polypeptide(L)'
;MKHLFIINPAAGIKDRSRQYIEEIERVFADLDEPYEIALTEYPRHATEIARAHAAAGAPLRIYSVGGDGTLGEVLAGCYGYRNVELAAYPSGTGNDFIKVFPGLPFGDLAALVHGKSETIDILRYNDGVCINIVN
;
A
#
# COMPACT_ATOMS: atom_id res chain seq x y z
N MET A 1 9.11 -11.42 5.81
CA MET A 1 7.83 -10.77 5.51
C MET A 1 7.70 -10.60 4.02
N LYS A 2 6.51 -10.86 3.49
CA LYS A 2 6.22 -10.64 2.07
C LYS A 2 5.81 -9.19 1.83
N HIS A 3 6.25 -8.62 0.73
CA HIS A 3 5.89 -7.27 0.30
C HIS A 3 5.00 -7.36 -0.93
N LEU A 4 3.81 -6.75 -0.87
CA LEU A 4 2.86 -6.73 -1.97
C LEU A 4 2.62 -5.30 -2.43
N PHE A 5 2.91 -5.02 -3.69
CA PHE A 5 2.67 -3.72 -4.30
C PHE A 5 1.41 -3.79 -5.16
N ILE A 6 0.41 -3.03 -4.79
CA ILE A 6 -0.83 -2.91 -5.58
C ILE A 6 -0.79 -1.58 -6.31
N ILE A 7 -0.66 -1.64 -7.61
CA ILE A 7 -0.50 -0.46 -8.47
C ILE A 7 -1.77 -0.26 -9.29
N ASN A 8 -2.32 0.94 -9.24
CA ASN A 8 -3.40 1.35 -10.12
C ASN A 8 -2.83 2.10 -11.32
N PRO A 9 -2.76 1.47 -12.52
CA PRO A 9 -2.19 2.14 -13.70
C PRO A 9 -3.00 3.36 -14.15
N ALA A 10 -4.28 3.43 -13.79
CA ALA A 10 -5.16 4.53 -14.15
C ALA A 10 -5.08 5.70 -13.18
N ALA A 11 -4.30 5.58 -12.09
CA ALA A 11 -4.15 6.68 -11.13
C ALA A 11 -3.28 7.79 -11.72
N GLY A 12 -3.78 9.03 -11.62
CA GLY A 12 -3.05 10.18 -12.15
C GLY A 12 -3.29 10.43 -13.63
N ILE A 13 -2.50 11.33 -14.21
CA ILE A 13 -2.66 11.78 -15.61
C ILE A 13 -2.04 10.80 -16.59
N LYS A 14 -0.96 10.14 -16.18
CA LYS A 14 -0.22 9.18 -16.99
C LYS A 14 -0.14 7.85 -16.26
N ASP A 15 -0.11 6.76 -17.04
CA ASP A 15 0.25 5.45 -16.52
C ASP A 15 1.76 5.44 -16.22
N ARG A 16 2.10 5.38 -14.94
CA ARG A 16 3.49 5.32 -14.45
C ARG A 16 3.84 3.95 -13.89
N SER A 17 3.00 2.96 -14.12
CA SER A 17 3.21 1.62 -13.55
C SER A 17 4.58 1.05 -13.87
N ARG A 18 5.06 1.24 -15.10
CA ARG A 18 6.38 0.76 -15.51
C ARG A 18 7.51 1.37 -14.67
N GLN A 19 7.43 2.67 -14.40
CA GLN A 19 8.43 3.36 -13.58
C GLN A 19 8.44 2.82 -12.15
N TYR A 20 7.26 2.57 -11.58
CA TYR A 20 7.15 2.01 -10.24
C TYR A 20 7.69 0.57 -10.20
N ILE A 21 7.39 -0.24 -11.21
CA ILE A 21 7.91 -1.60 -11.28
C ILE A 21 9.43 -1.60 -11.33
N GLU A 22 10.04 -0.75 -12.15
CA GLU A 22 11.49 -0.64 -12.25
C GLU A 22 12.11 -0.21 -10.91
N GLU A 23 11.49 0.74 -10.21
CA GLU A 23 11.96 1.19 -8.92
C GLU A 23 11.84 0.10 -7.85
N ILE A 24 10.74 -0.63 -7.84
CA ILE A 24 10.52 -1.75 -6.93
C ILE A 24 11.59 -2.82 -7.16
N GLU A 25 11.82 -3.19 -8.41
CA GLU A 25 12.83 -4.19 -8.76
C GLU A 25 14.22 -3.76 -8.32
N ARG A 26 14.52 -2.47 -8.46
CA ARG A 26 15.81 -1.93 -8.03
C ARG A 26 16.00 -2.02 -6.52
N VAL A 27 14.96 -1.66 -5.75
CA VAL A 27 15.02 -1.70 -4.30
C VAL A 27 15.16 -3.14 -3.81
N PHE A 28 14.47 -4.09 -4.41
CA PHE A 28 14.50 -5.48 -4.00
C PHE A 28 15.65 -6.29 -4.58
N ALA A 29 16.46 -5.71 -5.49
CA ALA A 29 17.61 -6.41 -6.07
C ALA A 29 18.62 -6.86 -5.00
N ASP A 30 18.77 -6.08 -3.93
CA ASP A 30 19.71 -6.35 -2.86
C ASP A 30 19.03 -6.88 -1.57
N LEU A 31 17.73 -7.10 -1.62
CA LEU A 31 16.96 -7.60 -0.48
C LEU A 31 16.61 -9.07 -0.67
N ASP A 32 16.79 -9.86 0.39
CA ASP A 32 16.42 -11.27 0.38
C ASP A 32 15.03 -11.47 0.99
N GLU A 33 14.06 -10.70 0.50
CA GLU A 33 12.67 -10.78 0.92
C GLU A 33 11.76 -10.96 -0.29
N PRO A 34 10.70 -11.78 -0.18
CA PRO A 34 9.78 -11.99 -1.29
C PRO A 34 8.93 -10.75 -1.55
N TYR A 35 8.70 -10.44 -2.80
CA TYR A 35 7.79 -9.38 -3.18
C TYR A 35 6.94 -9.79 -4.39
N GLU A 36 5.80 -9.15 -4.52
CA GLU A 36 4.88 -9.37 -5.62
C GLU A 36 4.31 -8.03 -6.07
N ILE A 37 4.11 -7.87 -7.38
CA ILE A 37 3.52 -6.67 -7.96
C ILE A 37 2.20 -7.06 -8.62
N ALA A 38 1.11 -6.38 -8.23
CA ALA A 38 -0.20 -6.59 -8.81
C ALA A 38 -0.71 -5.28 -9.41
N LEU A 39 -1.13 -5.33 -10.67
CA LEU A 39 -1.75 -4.21 -11.36
C LEU A 39 -3.26 -4.35 -11.31
N THR A 40 -3.97 -3.29 -10.94
CA THR A 40 -5.43 -3.33 -10.93
C THR A 40 -5.97 -3.14 -12.35
N GLU A 41 -7.08 -3.82 -12.64
CA GLU A 41 -7.68 -3.83 -13.98
C GLU A 41 -9.09 -3.24 -14.02
N TYR A 42 -9.74 -3.10 -12.85
CA TYR A 42 -11.11 -2.61 -12.77
C TYR A 42 -11.38 -2.01 -11.39
N PRO A 43 -12.46 -1.25 -11.21
CA PRO A 43 -12.83 -0.71 -9.91
C PRO A 43 -12.98 -1.81 -8.85
N ARG A 44 -12.47 -1.56 -7.66
CA ARG A 44 -12.46 -2.49 -6.52
C ARG A 44 -11.54 -3.70 -6.65
N HIS A 45 -10.78 -3.80 -7.74
CA HIS A 45 -9.81 -4.89 -7.91
C HIS A 45 -8.77 -4.87 -6.79
N ALA A 46 -8.32 -3.69 -6.39
CA ALA A 46 -7.35 -3.54 -5.30
C ALA A 46 -7.89 -4.15 -3.98
N THR A 47 -9.18 -3.99 -3.71
CA THR A 47 -9.83 -4.58 -2.53
C THR A 47 -9.77 -6.10 -2.58
N GLU A 48 -10.06 -6.70 -3.73
CA GLU A 48 -10.02 -8.15 -3.91
C GLU A 48 -8.60 -8.70 -3.73
N ILE A 49 -7.61 -8.04 -4.32
CA ILE A 49 -6.20 -8.44 -4.23
C ILE A 49 -5.73 -8.37 -2.78
N ALA A 50 -6.00 -7.26 -2.11
CA ALA A 50 -5.58 -7.06 -0.72
C ALA A 50 -6.21 -8.11 0.19
N ARG A 51 -7.50 -8.37 0.04
CA ARG A 51 -8.22 -9.34 0.86
C ARG A 51 -7.68 -10.76 0.66
N ALA A 52 -7.46 -11.16 -0.57
CA ALA A 52 -6.96 -12.50 -0.87
C ALA A 52 -5.59 -12.75 -0.22
N HIS A 53 -4.70 -11.77 -0.28
CA HIS A 53 -3.38 -11.89 0.32
C HIS A 53 -3.42 -11.81 1.85
N ALA A 54 -4.26 -10.93 2.38
CA ALA A 54 -4.45 -10.81 3.83
C ALA A 54 -5.02 -12.09 4.44
N ALA A 55 -5.98 -12.69 3.77
CA ALA A 55 -6.65 -13.91 4.24
C ALA A 55 -5.70 -15.12 4.26
N ALA A 56 -4.61 -15.07 3.52
CA ALA A 56 -3.60 -16.13 3.57
C ALA A 56 -2.92 -16.25 4.93
N GLY A 57 -2.97 -15.20 5.76
CA GLY A 57 -2.56 -15.26 7.16
C GLY A 57 -1.09 -14.99 7.44
N ALA A 58 -0.22 -15.02 6.44
CA ALA A 58 1.20 -14.75 6.64
C ALA A 58 1.47 -13.26 6.86
N PRO A 59 2.54 -12.89 7.57
CA PRO A 59 2.92 -11.48 7.71
C PRO A 59 3.11 -10.83 6.34
N LEU A 60 2.46 -9.69 6.14
CA LEU A 60 2.36 -9.06 4.85
C LEU A 60 2.42 -7.53 4.99
N ARG A 61 3.22 -6.90 4.15
CA ARG A 61 3.20 -5.44 4.01
C ARG A 61 2.65 -5.11 2.63
N ILE A 62 1.52 -4.40 2.60
CA ILE A 62 0.88 -3.99 1.35
C ILE A 62 1.23 -2.53 1.08
N TYR A 63 1.69 -2.26 -0.13
CA TYR A 63 1.98 -0.91 -0.60
C TYR A 63 0.89 -0.51 -1.59
N SER A 64 0.15 0.53 -1.24
CA SER A 64 -0.83 1.12 -2.16
C SER A 64 -0.12 2.12 -3.04
N VAL A 65 -0.02 1.84 -4.33
CA VAL A 65 0.63 2.72 -5.31
C VAL A 65 -0.45 3.38 -6.15
N GLY A 66 -0.84 4.56 -5.76
CA GLY A 66 -1.94 5.30 -6.37
C GLY A 66 -2.32 6.51 -5.54
N GLY A 67 -3.52 7.00 -5.75
CA GLY A 67 -4.09 8.08 -4.97
C GLY A 67 -4.94 7.57 -3.81
N ASP A 68 -5.77 8.47 -3.26
CA ASP A 68 -6.65 8.16 -2.12
C ASP A 68 -7.66 7.07 -2.45
N GLY A 69 -8.13 7.01 -3.69
CA GLY A 69 -9.07 5.98 -4.12
C GLY A 69 -8.49 4.58 -4.03
N THR A 70 -7.26 4.41 -4.52
CA THR A 70 -6.56 3.12 -4.44
C THR A 70 -6.27 2.75 -2.99
N LEU A 71 -5.83 3.71 -2.20
CA LEU A 71 -5.57 3.48 -0.78
C LEU A 71 -6.83 3.04 -0.04
N GLY A 72 -7.96 3.69 -0.32
CA GLY A 72 -9.26 3.33 0.26
C GLY A 72 -9.67 1.91 -0.10
N GLU A 73 -9.47 1.51 -1.35
CA GLU A 73 -9.78 0.14 -1.79
C GLU A 73 -8.89 -0.89 -1.11
N VAL A 74 -7.59 -0.61 -0.99
CA VAL A 74 -6.65 -1.51 -0.31
C VAL A 74 -7.03 -1.63 1.17
N LEU A 75 -7.32 -0.51 1.81
CA LEU A 75 -7.74 -0.50 3.21
C LEU A 75 -9.01 -1.33 3.41
N ALA A 76 -9.99 -1.19 2.53
CA ALA A 76 -11.22 -1.99 2.60
C ALA A 76 -10.95 -3.49 2.49
N GLY A 77 -9.93 -3.88 1.72
CA GLY A 77 -9.55 -5.29 1.57
C GLY A 77 -8.83 -5.87 2.77
N CYS A 78 -7.95 -5.10 3.40
CA CYS A 78 -7.16 -5.58 4.53
C CYS A 78 -7.79 -5.28 5.89
N TYR A 79 -8.96 -4.66 5.91
CA TYR A 79 -9.69 -4.35 7.12
C TYR A 79 -9.92 -5.61 7.96
N GLY A 80 -9.59 -5.54 9.24
CA GLY A 80 -9.79 -6.64 10.17
C GLY A 80 -8.69 -7.71 10.19
N TYR A 81 -7.71 -7.60 9.31
CA TYR A 81 -6.57 -8.53 9.28
C TYR A 81 -5.38 -7.94 10.02
N ARG A 82 -4.95 -8.61 11.09
CA ARG A 82 -3.84 -8.13 11.93
C ARG A 82 -2.45 -8.48 11.41
N ASN A 83 -2.38 -9.34 10.42
CA ASN A 83 -1.12 -9.76 9.80
C ASN A 83 -0.64 -8.77 8.73
N VAL A 84 -1.35 -7.68 8.49
CA VAL A 84 -1.07 -6.73 7.41
C VAL A 84 -0.54 -5.41 7.97
N GLU A 85 0.55 -4.94 7.36
CA GLU A 85 1.02 -3.57 7.50
C GLU A 85 0.71 -2.84 6.19
N LEU A 86 0.27 -1.60 6.27
CA LEU A 86 -0.11 -0.81 5.10
C LEU A 86 0.86 0.35 4.89
N ALA A 87 1.34 0.51 3.67
CA ALA A 87 2.14 1.64 3.26
C ALA A 87 1.49 2.33 2.06
N ALA A 88 1.56 3.64 2.02
CA ALA A 88 1.09 4.41 0.88
C ALA A 88 2.27 4.98 0.11
N TYR A 89 2.33 4.70 -1.18
CA TYR A 89 3.31 5.28 -2.09
C TYR A 89 2.53 6.12 -3.11
N PRO A 90 2.61 7.45 -3.02
CA PRO A 90 1.76 8.31 -3.84
C PRO A 90 2.16 8.29 -5.31
N SER A 91 1.19 8.10 -6.20
CA SER A 91 1.39 8.15 -7.64
C SER A 91 0.57 9.26 -8.31
N GLY A 92 -0.22 9.98 -7.54
CA GLY A 92 -1.07 11.05 -8.03
C GLY A 92 -0.90 12.34 -7.24
N THR A 93 -1.67 13.36 -7.62
CA THR A 93 -1.73 14.62 -6.89
C THR A 93 -2.86 14.57 -5.87
N GLY A 94 -2.72 15.28 -4.76
CA GLY A 94 -3.80 15.44 -3.78
C GLY A 94 -4.08 14.26 -2.89
N ASN A 95 -3.09 13.45 -2.60
CA ASN A 95 -3.24 12.32 -1.69
C ASN A 95 -3.46 12.83 -0.26
N ASP A 96 -4.72 12.83 0.20
CA ASP A 96 -5.10 13.40 1.49
C ASP A 96 -4.63 12.58 2.68
N PHE A 97 -4.50 11.27 2.51
CA PHE A 97 -4.00 10.41 3.58
C PHE A 97 -2.59 10.80 4.01
N ILE A 98 -1.72 11.11 3.04
CA ILE A 98 -0.35 11.51 3.30
C ILE A 98 -0.30 12.85 4.03
N LYS A 99 -1.22 13.75 3.73
CA LYS A 99 -1.29 15.07 4.38
C LYS A 99 -1.63 14.99 5.86
N VAL A 100 -2.30 13.92 6.28
CA VAL A 100 -2.62 13.69 7.70
C VAL A 100 -1.37 13.37 8.52
N PHE A 101 -0.32 12.87 7.87
CA PHE A 101 0.93 12.46 8.51
C PHE A 101 2.12 13.25 7.94
N PRO A 102 2.19 14.56 8.20
CA PRO A 102 3.29 15.36 7.67
C PRO A 102 4.63 14.91 8.28
N GLY A 103 5.66 14.88 7.46
CA GLY A 103 7.00 14.49 7.91
C GLY A 103 7.30 13.00 7.78
N LEU A 104 6.34 12.17 7.37
CA LEU A 104 6.61 10.77 7.09
C LEU A 104 7.14 10.60 5.64
N PRO A 105 8.05 9.65 5.41
CA PRO A 105 8.72 9.51 4.11
C PRO A 105 7.90 8.71 3.09
N PHE A 106 6.65 9.11 2.84
CA PHE A 106 5.77 8.37 1.92
C PHE A 106 6.23 8.41 0.47
N GLY A 107 7.03 9.41 0.07
CA GLY A 107 7.49 9.55 -1.30
C GLY A 107 8.77 8.77 -1.63
N ASP A 108 9.37 8.10 -0.65
CA ASP A 108 10.61 7.35 -0.84
C ASP A 108 10.35 5.86 -0.64
N LEU A 109 10.41 5.11 -1.73
CA LEU A 109 10.12 3.68 -1.70
C LEU A 109 11.11 2.90 -0.83
N ALA A 110 12.40 3.21 -0.91
CA ALA A 110 13.40 2.53 -0.09
C ALA A 110 13.14 2.77 1.39
N ALA A 111 12.77 4.00 1.77
CA ALA A 111 12.43 4.32 3.15
C ALA A 111 11.18 3.56 3.61
N LEU A 112 10.18 3.41 2.75
CA LEU A 112 8.98 2.64 3.08
C LEU A 112 9.29 1.15 3.28
N VAL A 113 10.11 0.58 2.42
CA VAL A 113 10.47 -0.84 2.50
C VAL A 113 11.24 -1.14 3.80
N HIS A 114 12.14 -0.25 4.20
CA HIS A 114 12.93 -0.39 5.42
C HIS A 114 12.26 0.20 6.66
N GLY A 115 11.13 0.86 6.48
CA GLY A 115 10.43 1.55 7.56
C GLY A 115 9.80 0.62 8.57
N LYS A 116 9.55 1.17 9.76
CA LYS A 116 8.83 0.48 10.83
C LYS A 116 7.36 0.87 10.75
N SER A 117 6.49 -0.05 11.14
CA SER A 117 5.06 0.25 11.20
C SER A 117 4.66 0.83 12.55
N GLU A 118 3.65 1.68 12.51
CA GLU A 118 2.97 2.19 13.70
C GLU A 118 1.50 1.85 13.59
N THR A 119 0.89 1.55 14.73
CA THR A 119 -0.54 1.27 14.77
C THR A 119 -1.31 2.57 14.83
N ILE A 120 -2.27 2.75 13.94
CA ILE A 120 -3.19 3.88 13.96
C ILE A 120 -4.62 3.37 14.01
N ASP A 121 -5.48 4.15 14.66
CA ASP A 121 -6.91 3.86 14.70
C ASP A 121 -7.60 4.63 13.59
N ILE A 122 -8.34 3.91 12.78
CA ILE A 122 -9.15 4.52 11.73
C ILE A 122 -10.61 4.37 12.12
N LEU A 123 -11.28 5.50 12.29
CA LEU A 123 -12.70 5.52 12.55
C LEU A 123 -13.47 5.41 11.26
N ARG A 124 -14.34 4.41 11.19
CA ARG A 124 -15.20 4.22 10.04
C ARG A 124 -16.60 3.98 10.53
N TYR A 125 -17.44 5.01 10.48
CA TYR A 125 -18.82 5.00 10.97
C TYR A 125 -18.87 4.60 12.43
N ASN A 126 -18.72 4.52 13.32
CA ASN A 126 -18.76 4.07 14.70
C ASN A 126 -17.90 2.84 14.99
N ASP A 127 -17.30 2.26 13.98
CA ASP A 127 -16.39 1.13 14.18
C ASP A 127 -14.95 1.62 14.11
N GLY A 128 -14.20 1.38 15.19
CA GLY A 128 -12.78 1.65 15.21
C GLY A 128 -12.03 0.52 14.51
N VAL A 129 -11.11 0.89 13.62
CA VAL A 129 -10.21 -0.05 12.97
C VAL A 129 -8.80 0.32 13.36
N CYS A 130 -8.08 -0.65 13.88
CA CYS A 130 -6.64 -0.52 14.06
C CYS A 130 -5.93 -1.07 12.85
N ILE A 131 -5.04 -0.28 12.27
CA ILE A 131 -4.19 -0.73 11.18
C ILE A 131 -2.76 -0.27 11.44
N ASN A 132 -1.83 -1.14 11.13
CA ASN A 132 -0.41 -0.80 11.19
C ASN A 132 -0.01 -0.07 9.92
N ILE A 133 0.52 1.13 10.09
CA ILE A 133 0.98 1.92 8.96
C ILE A 133 2.50 2.04 9.00
N VAL A 134 3.11 1.97 7.83
CA VAL A 134 4.56 2.10 7.67
C VAL A 134 4.92 3.57 7.55
N ASN A 135 5.85 4.00 8.35
CA ASN A 135 6.38 5.35 8.28
C ASN A 135 7.88 5.37 8.03
#